data_562e1d3e02e5b8ce6f79189aff1a15eb
#
_entry.id   562e1d3e02e5b8ce6f79189aff1a15eb
#
_cell.length_a   1.000
_cell.length_b   1.000
_cell.length_c   1.000
_cell.angle_alpha   90.00
_cell.angle_beta   90.00
_cell.angle_gamma   90.00
#
_symmetry.space_group_name_H-M   'P 1'
#
loop_
_entity.id
_entity.type
_entity.pdbx_description
1 polymer ?
#
loop_
_entity_poly.entity_id
_entity_poly.type
_entity_poly.pdbx_seq_one_letter_code
_entity_poly.pdbx_strand_id
1 'polypeptide(L)'
;MSNTTPHYLFLTTSTRESGHLGNTEWLAQQAAAALPAGTVQTWHHLARMSLPPFVDLRHTVGTYPAPEGDLKTLLDATLAATHIVFVSPVYWFSIPSPLKTYLDHWSGWMRTPGVPFKEQMAAKRLHLITTSGDRAKAQPMIDSVELCAKFLSMPWGGALWGKGGPPGAVQADAQAVAQAAHFLLPK
;
A
#
# COMPACT_ATOMS: atom_id res chain seq x y z
N MET A 1 -1.19 23.13 -15.17
CA MET A 1 -0.87 22.02 -14.24
C MET A 1 -1.84 22.11 -13.10
N SER A 2 -2.73 21.13 -12.94
CA SER A 2 -3.73 21.10 -11.87
C SER A 2 -2.98 21.00 -10.54
N ASN A 3 -3.15 22.00 -9.69
CA ASN A 3 -2.52 22.10 -8.36
C ASN A 3 -3.30 21.24 -7.35
N THR A 4 -3.41 19.94 -7.63
CA THR A 4 -4.08 19.00 -6.73
C THR A 4 -3.18 18.79 -5.51
N THR A 5 -3.67 19.13 -4.32
CA THR A 5 -2.98 18.86 -3.06
C THR A 5 -2.63 17.36 -2.97
N PRO A 6 -1.36 17.00 -2.73
CA PRO A 6 -0.99 15.60 -2.58
C PRO A 6 -1.79 14.91 -1.47
N HIS A 7 -2.37 13.76 -1.79
CA HIS A 7 -3.10 12.92 -0.86
C HIS A 7 -2.48 11.53 -0.82
N TYR A 8 -1.91 11.18 0.34
CA TYR A 8 -1.26 9.89 0.58
C TYR A 8 -2.21 8.95 1.30
N LEU A 9 -2.46 7.78 0.67
CA LEU A 9 -3.18 6.68 1.29
C LEU A 9 -2.17 5.65 1.78
N PHE A 10 -2.05 5.50 3.10
CA PHE A 10 -1.21 4.48 3.74
C PHE A 10 -2.08 3.26 4.08
N LEU A 11 -1.69 2.10 3.54
CA LEU A 11 -2.34 0.83 3.80
C LEU A 11 -1.43 -0.05 4.64
N THR A 12 -1.67 -0.11 5.95
CA THR A 12 -0.94 -0.99 6.86
C THR A 12 -1.51 -2.41 6.78
N THR A 13 -0.63 -3.40 6.69
CA THR A 13 -1.03 -4.77 6.32
C THR A 13 -0.58 -5.82 7.34
N SER A 14 0.10 -5.39 8.40
CA SER A 14 0.56 -6.29 9.46
C SER A 14 -0.62 -6.98 10.15
N THR A 15 -0.52 -8.29 10.36
CA THR A 15 -1.47 -9.06 11.16
C THR A 15 -1.04 -9.22 12.61
N ARG A 16 -0.05 -8.40 13.05
CA ARG A 16 0.40 -8.39 14.44
C ARG A 16 -0.74 -8.00 15.36
N GLU A 17 -0.75 -8.60 16.56
CA GLU A 17 -1.70 -8.25 17.62
C GLU A 17 -1.73 -6.73 17.89
N SER A 18 -2.90 -6.22 18.21
CA SER A 18 -3.14 -4.79 18.48
C SER A 18 -2.35 -4.30 19.70
N GLY A 19 -1.95 -3.02 19.67
CA GLY A 19 -1.22 -2.39 20.79
C GLY A 19 0.30 -2.41 20.65
N HIS A 20 0.85 -3.08 19.64
CA HIS A 20 2.29 -3.13 19.39
C HIS A 20 2.65 -2.55 18.02
N LEU A 21 3.33 -1.41 18.02
CA LEU A 21 3.84 -0.80 16.79
C LEU A 21 4.90 -1.70 16.15
N GLY A 22 4.64 -2.13 14.91
CA GLY A 22 5.57 -2.96 14.14
C GLY A 22 6.70 -2.12 13.51
N ASN A 23 7.81 -2.78 13.17
CA ASN A 23 8.96 -2.12 12.52
C ASN A 23 8.56 -1.39 11.23
N THR A 24 7.74 -2.03 10.39
CA THR A 24 7.32 -1.47 9.10
C THR A 24 6.43 -0.23 9.28
N GLU A 25 5.50 -0.28 10.23
CA GLU A 25 4.62 0.83 10.53
C GLU A 25 5.38 2.00 11.15
N TRP A 26 6.33 1.72 12.07
CA TRP A 26 7.20 2.75 12.61
C TRP A 26 7.99 3.47 11.50
N LEU A 27 8.60 2.70 10.58
CA LEU A 27 9.35 3.27 9.45
C LEU A 27 8.46 4.12 8.54
N ALA A 28 7.22 3.68 8.32
CA ALA A 28 6.24 4.44 7.54
C ALA A 28 5.84 5.74 8.23
N GLN A 29 5.71 5.75 9.56
CA GLN A 29 5.44 6.97 10.32
C GLN A 29 6.59 7.98 10.20
N GLN A 30 7.86 7.51 10.17
CA GLN A 30 9.00 8.41 9.92
C GLN A 30 8.93 9.03 8.51
N ALA A 31 8.59 8.23 7.50
CA ALA A 31 8.45 8.74 6.14
C ALA A 31 7.25 9.70 6.00
N ALA A 32 6.15 9.41 6.65
CA ALA A 32 4.95 10.25 6.65
C ALA A 32 5.17 11.58 7.39
N ALA A 33 5.93 11.57 8.49
CA ALA A 33 6.26 12.77 9.25
C ALA A 33 7.14 13.77 8.48
N ALA A 34 7.87 13.30 7.47
CA ALA A 34 8.71 14.14 6.60
C ALA A 34 7.91 14.83 5.49
N LEU A 35 6.65 14.49 5.28
CA LEU A 35 5.81 15.12 4.26
C LEU A 35 5.55 16.61 4.61
N PRO A 36 5.43 17.48 3.60
CA PRO A 36 5.15 18.89 3.83
C PRO A 36 3.89 19.12 4.67
N ALA A 37 3.90 20.17 5.49
CA ALA A 37 2.74 20.57 6.26
C ALA A 37 1.51 20.78 5.35
N GLY A 38 0.35 20.31 5.78
CA GLY A 38 -0.90 20.37 5.00
C GLY A 38 -1.08 19.23 3.98
N THR A 39 -0.11 18.32 3.83
CA THR A 39 -0.31 17.09 3.04
C THR A 39 -1.43 16.24 3.63
N VAL A 40 -2.42 15.88 2.81
CA VAL A 40 -3.52 15.00 3.25
C VAL A 40 -3.00 13.57 3.40
N GLN A 41 -3.25 12.96 4.55
CA GLN A 41 -2.87 11.59 4.85
C GLN A 41 -4.09 10.80 5.33
N THR A 42 -4.35 9.67 4.70
CA THR A 42 -5.38 8.71 5.12
C THR A 42 -4.70 7.38 5.44
N TRP A 43 -5.05 6.79 6.59
CA TRP A 43 -4.47 5.53 7.06
C TRP A 43 -5.56 4.49 7.24
N HIS A 44 -5.40 3.33 6.62
CA HIS A 44 -6.25 2.16 6.86
C HIS A 44 -5.41 0.96 7.24
N HIS A 45 -5.89 0.22 8.24
CA HIS A 45 -5.27 -1.02 8.68
C HIS A 45 -6.04 -2.22 8.12
N LEU A 46 -5.57 -2.79 7.02
CA LEU A 46 -6.31 -3.79 6.25
C LEU A 46 -6.69 -5.04 7.08
N ALA A 47 -5.83 -5.45 8.02
CA ALA A 47 -6.11 -6.60 8.86
C ALA A 47 -7.24 -6.37 9.89
N ARG A 48 -7.69 -5.11 10.05
CA ARG A 48 -8.80 -4.74 10.95
C ARG A 48 -10.09 -4.42 10.19
N MET A 49 -10.04 -4.48 8.87
CA MET A 49 -11.19 -4.24 7.99
C MET A 49 -11.85 -5.56 7.61
N SER A 50 -13.16 -5.54 7.45
CA SER A 50 -13.94 -6.71 7.01
C SER A 50 -13.88 -6.83 5.48
N LEU A 51 -12.81 -7.48 4.99
CA LEU A 51 -12.61 -7.72 3.57
C LEU A 51 -13.05 -9.15 3.24
N PRO A 52 -14.15 -9.35 2.50
CA PRO A 52 -14.54 -10.68 2.07
C PRO A 52 -13.49 -11.26 1.11
N PRO A 53 -13.34 -12.60 1.07
CA PRO A 53 -12.54 -13.24 0.05
C PRO A 53 -12.99 -12.82 -1.36
N PHE A 54 -12.04 -12.56 -2.23
CA PHE A 54 -12.35 -12.25 -3.63
C PHE A 54 -12.88 -13.49 -4.35
N VAL A 55 -14.01 -13.32 -5.04
CA VAL A 55 -14.58 -14.36 -5.91
C VAL A 55 -14.38 -13.94 -7.36
N ASP A 56 -13.74 -14.78 -8.15
CA ASP A 56 -13.46 -14.50 -9.55
C ASP A 56 -14.68 -14.74 -10.43
N LEU A 57 -15.36 -13.67 -10.82
CA LEU A 57 -16.52 -13.68 -11.72
C LEU A 57 -16.17 -13.30 -13.17
N ARG A 58 -14.88 -13.16 -13.52
CA ARG A 58 -14.44 -12.61 -14.80
C ARG A 58 -14.90 -13.42 -16.02
N HIS A 59 -15.03 -14.72 -15.85
CA HIS A 59 -15.41 -15.64 -16.93
C HIS A 59 -16.82 -16.23 -16.77
N THR A 60 -17.58 -15.76 -15.80
CA THR A 60 -18.98 -16.17 -15.57
C THR A 60 -19.94 -14.98 -15.79
N VAL A 61 -20.03 -14.07 -14.82
CA VAL A 61 -20.87 -12.86 -14.92
C VAL A 61 -20.17 -11.74 -15.71
N GLY A 62 -18.86 -11.65 -15.64
CA GLY A 62 -18.04 -10.66 -16.36
C GLY A 62 -17.98 -9.28 -15.71
N THR A 63 -18.91 -8.95 -14.83
CA THR A 63 -19.00 -7.68 -14.10
C THR A 63 -19.10 -7.92 -12.60
N TYR A 64 -18.82 -6.90 -11.80
CA TYR A 64 -18.91 -6.94 -10.34
C TYR A 64 -19.88 -5.88 -9.82
N PRO A 65 -20.64 -6.16 -8.76
CA PRO A 65 -21.49 -5.16 -8.13
C PRO A 65 -20.63 -4.03 -7.54
N ALA A 66 -21.26 -2.89 -7.30
CA ALA A 66 -20.63 -1.82 -6.53
C ALA A 66 -20.21 -2.36 -5.15
N PRO A 67 -18.98 -2.06 -4.68
CA PRO A 67 -18.56 -2.50 -3.37
C PRO A 67 -19.36 -1.79 -2.27
N GLU A 68 -19.50 -2.48 -1.12
CA GLU A 68 -20.17 -1.98 0.06
C GLU A 68 -19.25 -2.08 1.28
N GLY A 69 -19.62 -1.45 2.39
CA GLY A 69 -18.90 -1.50 3.66
C GLY A 69 -17.43 -1.10 3.53
N ASP A 70 -16.54 -1.90 4.10
CA ASP A 70 -15.09 -1.62 4.10
C ASP A 70 -14.48 -1.69 2.69
N LEU A 71 -15.01 -2.52 1.79
CA LEU A 71 -14.57 -2.52 0.39
C LEU A 71 -14.87 -1.20 -0.31
N LYS A 72 -16.04 -0.62 -0.05
CA LYS A 72 -16.39 0.70 -0.58
C LYS A 72 -15.46 1.78 0.00
N THR A 73 -15.24 1.75 1.30
CA THR A 73 -14.32 2.67 1.98
C THR A 73 -12.93 2.63 1.36
N LEU A 74 -12.40 1.43 1.07
CA LEU A 74 -11.10 1.27 0.44
C LEU A 74 -11.09 1.72 -1.03
N LEU A 75 -12.13 1.43 -1.80
CA LEU A 75 -12.24 1.92 -3.17
C LEU A 75 -12.25 3.44 -3.19
N ASP A 76 -13.10 4.07 -2.38
CA ASP A 76 -13.21 5.53 -2.31
C ASP A 76 -11.88 6.17 -1.90
N ALA A 77 -11.21 5.65 -0.86
CA ALA A 77 -9.90 6.12 -0.43
C ALA A 77 -8.82 5.93 -1.51
N THR A 78 -8.85 4.77 -2.21
CA THR A 78 -7.94 4.49 -3.33
C THR A 78 -8.12 5.49 -4.47
N LEU A 79 -9.37 5.78 -4.84
CA LEU A 79 -9.67 6.71 -5.93
C LEU A 79 -9.37 8.16 -5.56
N ALA A 80 -9.55 8.56 -4.31
CA ALA A 80 -9.26 9.91 -3.82
C ALA A 80 -7.75 10.21 -3.70
N ALA A 81 -6.91 9.19 -3.46
CA ALA A 81 -5.48 9.35 -3.27
C ALA A 81 -4.75 9.74 -4.56
N THR A 82 -3.66 10.51 -4.45
CA THR A 82 -2.65 10.72 -5.50
C THR A 82 -1.45 9.78 -5.34
N HIS A 83 -1.20 9.33 -4.11
CA HIS A 83 -0.11 8.41 -3.75
C HIS A 83 -0.68 7.27 -2.90
N ILE A 84 -0.36 6.04 -3.26
CA ILE A 84 -0.70 4.85 -2.48
C ILE A 84 0.60 4.31 -1.89
N VAL A 85 0.61 4.09 -0.58
CA VAL A 85 1.78 3.59 0.15
C VAL A 85 1.40 2.27 0.82
N PHE A 86 1.93 1.17 0.30
CA PHE A 86 1.82 -0.10 0.98
C PHE A 86 2.82 -0.15 2.13
N VAL A 87 2.32 -0.31 3.34
CA VAL A 87 3.10 -0.44 4.58
C VAL A 87 3.03 -1.90 5.00
N SER A 88 3.93 -2.71 4.43
CA SER A 88 3.80 -4.17 4.43
C SER A 88 5.05 -4.88 4.94
N PRO A 89 4.98 -5.63 6.05
CA PRO A 89 6.07 -6.54 6.41
C PRO A 89 6.17 -7.68 5.39
N VAL A 90 7.34 -8.33 5.35
CA VAL A 90 7.53 -9.53 4.53
C VAL A 90 7.06 -10.75 5.31
N TYR A 91 6.06 -11.46 4.77
CA TYR A 91 5.63 -12.77 5.28
C TYR A 91 5.85 -13.83 4.20
N TRP A 92 6.70 -14.82 4.51
CA TRP A 92 7.01 -15.88 3.54
C TRP A 92 7.43 -15.34 2.16
N PHE A 93 8.37 -14.37 2.16
CA PHE A 93 8.92 -13.69 0.97
C PHE A 93 7.89 -12.92 0.14
N SER A 94 6.69 -12.71 0.66
CA SER A 94 5.54 -12.12 -0.04
C SER A 94 4.80 -11.11 0.85
N ILE A 95 3.73 -10.55 0.28
CA ILE A 95 2.78 -9.68 0.97
C ILE A 95 1.89 -10.49 1.91
N PRO A 96 1.46 -9.93 3.06
CA PRO A 96 0.47 -10.54 3.94
C PRO A 96 -0.91 -10.69 3.26
N SER A 97 -1.69 -11.66 3.74
CA SER A 97 -3.03 -11.94 3.19
C SER A 97 -3.97 -10.73 3.11
N PRO A 98 -4.02 -9.78 4.07
CA PRO A 98 -4.89 -8.61 3.92
C PRO A 98 -4.53 -7.74 2.70
N LEU A 99 -3.24 -7.58 2.39
CA LEU A 99 -2.82 -6.84 1.20
C LEU A 99 -3.15 -7.63 -0.08
N LYS A 100 -2.97 -8.95 -0.04
CA LYS A 100 -3.33 -9.79 -1.19
C LYS A 100 -4.82 -9.73 -1.49
N THR A 101 -5.67 -9.80 -0.45
CA THR A 101 -7.12 -9.65 -0.60
C THR A 101 -7.49 -8.29 -1.23
N TYR A 102 -6.90 -7.20 -0.74
CA TYR A 102 -7.11 -5.88 -1.33
C TYR A 102 -6.71 -5.84 -2.82
N LEU A 103 -5.54 -6.38 -3.18
CA LEU A 103 -5.09 -6.45 -4.57
C LEU A 103 -5.99 -7.33 -5.45
N ASP A 104 -6.52 -8.42 -4.91
CA ASP A 104 -7.45 -9.29 -5.66
C ASP A 104 -8.74 -8.55 -6.01
N HIS A 105 -9.25 -7.71 -5.11
CA HIS A 105 -10.41 -6.86 -5.39
C HIS A 105 -10.17 -5.81 -6.48
N TRP A 106 -8.93 -5.44 -6.81
CA TRP A 106 -8.63 -4.60 -7.98
C TRP A 106 -9.15 -5.24 -9.27
N SER A 107 -9.13 -6.58 -9.36
CA SER A 107 -9.69 -7.31 -10.50
C SER A 107 -11.20 -7.09 -10.67
N GLY A 108 -11.92 -7.00 -9.55
CA GLY A 108 -13.35 -6.65 -9.53
C GLY A 108 -13.58 -5.18 -9.86
N TRP A 109 -12.85 -4.27 -9.22
CA TRP A 109 -13.02 -2.83 -9.42
C TRP A 109 -12.74 -2.39 -10.86
N MET A 110 -11.81 -3.06 -11.57
CA MET A 110 -11.61 -2.84 -13.01
C MET A 110 -12.83 -3.20 -13.88
N ARG A 111 -13.82 -3.91 -13.33
CA ARG A 111 -15.01 -4.41 -14.03
C ARG A 111 -16.32 -3.99 -13.35
N THR A 112 -16.22 -3.12 -12.36
CA THR A 112 -17.40 -2.55 -11.70
C THR A 112 -17.94 -1.41 -12.60
N PRO A 113 -19.20 -1.47 -13.05
CA PRO A 113 -19.77 -0.41 -13.89
C PRO A 113 -19.69 0.97 -13.23
N GLY A 114 -19.29 1.97 -14.00
CA GLY A 114 -19.13 3.35 -13.54
C GLY A 114 -17.85 3.65 -12.77
N VAL A 115 -16.98 2.67 -12.58
CA VAL A 115 -15.67 2.84 -11.91
C VAL A 115 -14.55 2.83 -12.95
N PRO A 116 -13.97 3.98 -13.34
CA PRO A 116 -12.85 4.05 -14.28
C PRO A 116 -11.52 3.71 -13.56
N PHE A 117 -11.47 2.52 -12.92
CA PHE A 117 -10.41 2.16 -11.99
C PHE A 117 -9.02 2.19 -12.62
N LYS A 118 -8.85 1.52 -13.78
CA LYS A 118 -7.55 1.43 -14.45
C LYS A 118 -7.01 2.81 -14.87
N GLU A 119 -7.90 3.65 -15.40
CA GLU A 119 -7.55 5.01 -15.82
C GLU A 119 -7.12 5.87 -14.61
N GLN A 120 -7.90 5.82 -13.54
CA GLN A 120 -7.57 6.58 -12.33
C GLN A 120 -6.29 6.07 -11.65
N MET A 121 -6.04 4.76 -11.65
CA MET A 121 -4.81 4.20 -11.08
C MET A 121 -3.56 4.65 -11.84
N ALA A 122 -3.62 4.78 -13.16
CA ALA A 122 -2.50 5.25 -13.96
C ALA A 122 -2.00 6.65 -13.59
N ALA A 123 -2.86 7.48 -12.99
CA ALA A 123 -2.51 8.82 -12.52
C ALA A 123 -1.92 8.83 -11.10
N LYS A 124 -1.87 7.69 -10.40
CA LYS A 124 -1.43 7.58 -9.00
C LYS A 124 -0.04 6.96 -8.91
N ARG A 125 0.76 7.41 -7.95
CA ARG A 125 2.07 6.81 -7.67
C ARG A 125 1.95 5.75 -6.59
N LEU A 126 2.54 4.56 -6.84
CA LEU A 126 2.60 3.47 -5.86
C LEU A 126 3.96 3.43 -5.20
N HIS A 127 3.98 3.34 -3.86
CA HIS A 127 5.16 3.19 -3.02
C HIS A 127 5.03 1.93 -2.16
N LEU A 128 6.16 1.36 -1.77
CA LEU A 128 6.21 0.28 -0.79
C LEU A 128 7.16 0.64 0.35
N ILE A 129 6.72 0.50 1.59
CA ILE A 129 7.58 0.54 2.79
C ILE A 129 7.52 -0.84 3.42
N THR A 130 8.69 -1.45 3.63
CA THR A 130 8.77 -2.84 4.08
C THR A 130 9.95 -3.06 5.02
N THR A 131 9.85 -4.10 5.85
CA THR A 131 10.95 -4.56 6.71
C THR A 131 11.07 -6.07 6.69
N SER A 132 12.30 -6.56 6.78
CA SER A 132 12.65 -7.99 6.88
C SER A 132 14.03 -8.15 7.54
N GLY A 133 14.40 -9.38 7.89
CA GLY A 133 15.71 -9.67 8.48
C GLY A 133 16.90 -9.35 7.58
N ASP A 134 16.72 -9.46 6.26
CA ASP A 134 17.66 -9.01 5.24
C ASP A 134 16.93 -8.57 3.97
N ARG A 135 17.63 -7.79 3.13
CA ARG A 135 17.09 -7.20 1.91
C ARG A 135 16.72 -8.25 0.86
N ALA A 136 17.48 -9.34 0.76
CA ALA A 136 17.24 -10.39 -0.23
C ALA A 136 15.88 -11.08 0.00
N LYS A 137 15.48 -11.24 1.26
CA LYS A 137 14.17 -11.82 1.61
C LYS A 137 12.97 -10.93 1.20
N ALA A 138 13.19 -9.62 1.11
CA ALA A 138 12.15 -8.67 0.68
C ALA A 138 12.04 -8.55 -0.85
N GLN A 139 13.09 -8.92 -1.59
CA GLN A 139 13.15 -8.65 -3.03
C GLN A 139 12.00 -9.27 -3.83
N PRO A 140 11.59 -10.55 -3.63
CA PRO A 140 10.47 -11.13 -4.37
C PRO A 140 9.15 -10.36 -4.17
N MET A 141 8.90 -9.88 -2.94
CA MET A 141 7.72 -9.06 -2.65
C MET A 141 7.80 -7.71 -3.34
N ILE A 142 8.96 -7.05 -3.32
CA ILE A 142 9.17 -5.76 -3.97
C ILE A 142 8.92 -5.87 -5.47
N ASP A 143 9.48 -6.89 -6.10
CA ASP A 143 9.31 -7.13 -7.54
C ASP A 143 7.83 -7.40 -7.88
N SER A 144 7.14 -8.17 -7.06
CA SER A 144 5.71 -8.44 -7.23
C SER A 144 4.85 -7.18 -7.14
N VAL A 145 5.11 -6.30 -6.16
CA VAL A 145 4.37 -5.03 -6.02
C VAL A 145 4.69 -4.07 -7.17
N GLU A 146 5.94 -4.00 -7.62
CA GLU A 146 6.32 -3.21 -8.79
C GLU A 146 5.61 -3.69 -10.06
N LEU A 147 5.47 -5.01 -10.24
CA LEU A 147 4.70 -5.58 -11.37
C LEU A 147 3.22 -5.18 -11.32
N CYS A 148 2.61 -5.11 -10.12
CA CYS A 148 1.24 -4.60 -9.97
C CYS A 148 1.14 -3.13 -10.42
N ALA A 149 2.11 -2.29 -10.05
CA ALA A 149 2.15 -0.90 -10.51
C ALA A 149 2.27 -0.83 -12.03
N LYS A 150 3.19 -1.58 -12.63
CA LYS A 150 3.40 -1.65 -14.08
C LYS A 150 2.13 -2.10 -14.82
N PHE A 151 1.43 -3.10 -14.30
CA PHE A 151 0.20 -3.62 -14.93
C PHE A 151 -0.90 -2.55 -15.04
N LEU A 152 -1.01 -1.66 -14.04
CA LEU A 152 -1.97 -0.55 -14.05
C LEU A 152 -1.37 0.76 -14.59
N SER A 153 -0.16 0.72 -15.15
CA SER A 153 0.56 1.91 -15.65
C SER A 153 0.80 2.98 -14.59
N MET A 154 0.85 2.58 -13.32
CA MET A 154 1.14 3.49 -12.20
C MET A 154 2.62 3.83 -12.18
N PRO A 155 3.01 5.12 -12.03
CA PRO A 155 4.37 5.47 -11.67
C PRO A 155 4.83 4.73 -10.41
N TRP A 156 5.94 3.98 -10.52
CA TRP A 156 6.55 3.31 -9.38
C TRP A 156 7.39 4.29 -8.57
N GLY A 157 7.01 4.51 -7.31
CA GLY A 157 7.69 5.40 -6.37
C GLY A 157 8.89 4.76 -5.66
N GLY A 158 9.10 3.46 -5.87
CA GLY A 158 10.18 2.71 -5.24
C GLY A 158 9.76 1.97 -3.98
N ALA A 159 10.73 1.28 -3.38
CA ALA A 159 10.58 0.59 -2.11
C ALA A 159 11.59 1.11 -1.08
N LEU A 160 11.10 1.53 0.08
CA LEU A 160 11.89 1.78 1.27
C LEU A 160 11.96 0.48 2.06
N TRP A 161 13.17 -0.06 2.20
CA TRP A 161 13.42 -1.24 3.01
C TRP A 161 14.22 -0.87 4.26
N GLY A 162 13.83 -1.45 5.41
CA GLY A 162 14.59 -1.37 6.65
C GLY A 162 14.81 -2.74 7.26
N LYS A 163 15.93 -2.90 7.96
CA LYS A 163 16.25 -4.14 8.68
C LYS A 163 15.30 -4.30 9.87
N GLY A 164 14.40 -5.26 9.77
CA GLY A 164 13.47 -5.66 10.82
C GLY A 164 13.96 -6.85 11.64
N GLY A 165 13.20 -7.17 12.66
CA GLY A 165 13.47 -8.26 13.61
C GLY A 165 12.49 -8.15 14.77
N PRO A 166 12.94 -8.24 16.03
CA PRO A 166 12.13 -7.90 17.19
C PRO A 166 11.51 -6.50 17.05
N PRO A 167 10.40 -6.20 17.76
CA PRO A 167 9.82 -4.85 17.77
C PRO A 167 10.87 -3.78 18.08
N GLY A 168 10.87 -2.70 17.28
CA GLY A 168 11.83 -1.60 17.42
C GLY A 168 13.18 -1.80 16.73
N ALA A 169 13.50 -2.98 16.20
CA ALA A 169 14.80 -3.25 15.59
C ALA A 169 15.14 -2.30 14.42
N VAL A 170 14.15 -1.87 13.65
CA VAL A 170 14.33 -0.94 12.53
C VAL A 170 14.88 0.43 12.95
N GLN A 171 14.66 0.83 14.19
CA GLN A 171 15.15 2.11 14.72
C GLN A 171 16.68 2.19 14.76
N ALA A 172 17.35 1.04 14.83
CA ALA A 172 18.82 0.94 14.78
C ALA A 172 19.35 0.92 13.34
N ASP A 173 18.50 0.83 12.32
CA ASP A 173 18.90 0.92 10.91
C ASP A 173 19.00 2.38 10.48
N ALA A 174 20.15 2.99 10.78
CA ALA A 174 20.39 4.42 10.49
C ALA A 174 20.20 4.76 9.00
N GLN A 175 20.50 3.83 8.09
CA GLN A 175 20.31 4.05 6.66
C GLN A 175 18.83 4.10 6.29
N ALA A 176 18.04 3.17 6.78
CA ALA A 176 16.58 3.17 6.52
C ALA A 176 15.92 4.41 7.12
N VAL A 177 16.32 4.81 8.34
CA VAL A 177 15.79 6.01 9.00
C VAL A 177 16.13 7.27 8.19
N ALA A 178 17.39 7.42 7.73
CA ALA A 178 17.79 8.54 6.90
C ALA A 178 17.03 8.57 5.55
N GLN A 179 16.84 7.42 4.92
CA GLN A 179 16.08 7.30 3.67
C GLN A 179 14.60 7.65 3.86
N ALA A 180 13.99 7.30 5.00
CA ALA A 180 12.59 7.60 5.29
C ALA A 180 12.30 9.10 5.22
N ALA A 181 13.22 9.95 5.69
CA ALA A 181 13.09 11.40 5.68
C ALA A 181 12.92 12.03 4.27
N HIS A 182 13.23 11.27 3.21
CA HIS A 182 13.18 11.77 1.83
C HIS A 182 12.36 10.88 0.89
N PHE A 183 11.95 9.69 1.34
CA PHE A 183 11.38 8.65 0.47
C PHE A 183 10.09 9.07 -0.22
N LEU A 184 9.19 9.74 0.49
CA LEU A 184 7.90 10.18 -0.02
C LEU A 184 7.88 11.60 -0.57
N LEU A 185 9.00 12.33 -0.48
CA LEU A 185 9.07 13.70 -0.99
C LEU A 185 9.03 13.71 -2.53
N PRO A 186 8.45 14.75 -3.14
CA PRO A 186 8.52 14.96 -4.59
C PRO A 186 9.98 14.98 -5.06
N LYS A 187 10.24 14.25 -6.15
CA LYS A 187 11.54 14.28 -6.84
C LYS A 187 11.48 15.28 -7.98
#